data_721eb180b5ced210e653c67dd54b1d75
#
_entry.id   721eb180b5ced210e653c67dd54b1d75
#
_cell.length_a   1.000
_cell.length_b   1.000
_cell.length_c   1.000
_cell.angle_alpha   90.00
_cell.angle_beta   90.00
_cell.angle_gamma   90.00
#
_symmetry.space_group_name_H-M   'P 1'
#
loop_
_entity.id
_entity.type
_entity.pdbx_description
1 polymer ?
#
loop_
_entity_poly.entity_id
_entity_poly.type
_entity_poly.pdbx_seq_one_letter_code
_entity_poly.pdbx_strand_id
1 'polypeptide(L)'
;MVLKGWQEVRHFLSRTTRFIMLGVLLIWVLTNFPLGATAGSLETWAGQLSHWMAPLLQPLGINEQLTLALVFGFVAKEVVIGALAVIYGHEGQALIDAIVHNMDWVSAYSFMLFALIYTPCVSTIATIRNETKSWTFTALSVAWPLCVAWLISLTFYQTAMWIRLHA
;
A
#
# COMPACT_ATOMS: atom_id res chain seq x y z
N MET A 1 30.76 -22.30 -0.66
CA MET A 1 29.93 -21.18 -0.15
C MET A 1 28.95 -20.68 -1.20
N VAL A 2 29.35 -20.35 -2.43
CA VAL A 2 28.50 -19.83 -3.51
C VAL A 2 27.30 -20.73 -3.85
N LEU A 3 27.53 -22.06 -3.95
CA LEU A 3 26.47 -23.04 -4.27
C LEU A 3 25.38 -23.12 -3.19
N LYS A 4 25.72 -22.98 -1.90
CA LYS A 4 24.76 -22.93 -0.81
C LYS A 4 23.95 -21.62 -0.87
N GLY A 5 24.60 -20.48 -1.10
CA GLY A 5 23.92 -19.21 -1.29
C GLY A 5 22.95 -19.22 -2.48
N TRP A 6 23.34 -19.84 -3.59
CA TRP A 6 22.46 -19.99 -4.76
C TRP A 6 21.21 -20.85 -4.48
N GLN A 7 21.37 -21.93 -3.71
CA GLN A 7 20.23 -22.76 -3.29
C GLN A 7 19.27 -21.99 -2.40
N GLU A 8 19.77 -21.22 -1.42
CA GLU A 8 18.94 -20.37 -0.55
C GLU A 8 18.18 -19.32 -1.34
N VAL A 9 18.86 -18.62 -2.26
CA VAL A 9 18.22 -17.64 -3.16
C VAL A 9 17.13 -18.28 -4.01
N ARG A 10 17.38 -19.45 -4.59
CA ARG A 10 16.39 -20.17 -5.40
C ARG A 10 15.19 -20.60 -4.57
N HIS A 11 15.38 -21.09 -3.35
CA HIS A 11 14.31 -21.45 -2.43
C HIS A 11 13.50 -20.22 -2.02
N PHE A 12 14.17 -19.11 -1.72
CA PHE A 12 13.52 -17.84 -1.42
C PHE A 12 12.68 -17.33 -2.59
N LEU A 13 13.26 -17.27 -3.79
CA LEU A 13 12.56 -16.84 -5.00
C LEU A 13 11.33 -17.72 -5.30
N SER A 14 11.47 -19.04 -5.25
CA SER A 14 10.35 -19.96 -5.49
C SER A 14 9.23 -19.81 -4.47
N ARG A 15 9.54 -19.54 -3.21
CA ARG A 15 8.56 -19.30 -2.15
C ARG A 15 7.87 -17.94 -2.35
N THR A 16 8.67 -16.89 -2.58
CA THR A 16 8.17 -15.52 -2.81
C THR A 16 7.28 -15.43 -4.04
N THR A 17 7.63 -16.08 -5.14
CA THR A 17 6.82 -16.12 -6.37
C THR A 17 5.42 -16.68 -6.10
N ARG A 18 5.29 -17.73 -5.30
CA ARG A 18 3.96 -18.29 -4.94
C ARG A 18 3.11 -17.29 -4.16
N PHE A 19 3.70 -16.57 -3.20
CA PHE A 19 2.98 -15.55 -2.44
C PHE A 19 2.57 -14.36 -3.31
N ILE A 20 3.44 -13.93 -4.23
CA ILE A 20 3.13 -12.86 -5.18
C ILE A 20 1.98 -13.29 -6.10
N MET A 21 2.02 -14.50 -6.67
CA MET A 21 0.96 -15.02 -7.54
C MET A 21 -0.39 -15.12 -6.81
N LEU A 22 -0.38 -15.62 -5.57
CA LEU A 22 -1.59 -15.63 -4.73
C LEU A 22 -2.10 -14.23 -4.41
N GLY A 23 -1.18 -13.30 -4.13
CA GLY A 23 -1.51 -11.92 -3.85
C GLY A 23 -2.14 -11.21 -5.06
N VAL A 24 -1.56 -11.39 -6.25
CA VAL A 24 -2.11 -10.84 -7.51
C VAL A 24 -3.48 -11.43 -7.81
N LEU A 25 -3.68 -12.74 -7.61
CA LEU A 25 -4.97 -13.38 -7.77
C LEU A 25 -6.00 -12.79 -6.78
N LEU A 26 -5.60 -12.58 -5.53
CA LEU A 26 -6.47 -12.01 -4.50
C LEU A 26 -6.86 -10.56 -4.85
N ILE A 27 -5.91 -9.75 -5.29
CA ILE A 27 -6.19 -8.38 -5.78
C ILE A 27 -7.16 -8.45 -6.95
N TRP A 28 -6.92 -9.32 -7.91
CA TRP A 28 -7.78 -9.47 -9.07
C TRP A 28 -9.22 -9.82 -8.66
N VAL A 29 -9.40 -10.75 -7.74
CA VAL A 29 -10.73 -11.09 -7.19
C VAL A 29 -11.36 -9.88 -6.50
N LEU A 30 -10.64 -9.21 -5.61
CA LEU A 30 -11.14 -8.06 -4.84
C LEU A 30 -11.52 -6.86 -5.73
N THR A 31 -10.86 -6.70 -6.87
CA THR A 31 -11.13 -5.60 -7.81
C THR A 31 -12.19 -5.91 -8.85
N ASN A 32 -12.45 -7.20 -9.16
CA ASN A 32 -13.42 -7.60 -10.17
C ASN A 32 -14.75 -8.10 -9.57
N PHE A 33 -14.85 -8.29 -8.26
CA PHE A 33 -16.11 -8.63 -7.61
C PHE A 33 -16.70 -7.44 -6.86
N PRO A 34 -18.05 -7.20 -6.95
CA PRO A 34 -19.06 -7.98 -7.73
C PRO A 34 -18.94 -7.78 -9.24
N LEU A 35 -19.30 -8.82 -9.99
CA LEU A 35 -19.33 -8.81 -11.47
C LEU A 35 -20.23 -7.67 -11.97
N GLY A 36 -19.63 -6.71 -12.71
CA GLY A 36 -20.33 -5.53 -13.23
C GLY A 36 -19.80 -4.19 -12.73
N ALA A 37 -18.98 -4.17 -11.69
CA ALA A 37 -18.24 -2.97 -11.27
C ALA A 37 -17.02 -2.75 -12.17
N THR A 38 -16.70 -1.49 -12.48
CA THR A 38 -15.44 -1.17 -13.18
C THR A 38 -14.26 -1.51 -12.28
N ALA A 39 -13.24 -2.16 -12.83
CA ALA A 39 -12.05 -2.56 -12.07
C ALA A 39 -11.43 -1.35 -11.37
N GLY A 40 -11.23 -1.43 -10.05
CA GLY A 40 -10.67 -0.33 -9.25
C GLY A 40 -11.68 0.74 -8.82
N SER A 41 -12.98 0.57 -9.08
CA SER A 41 -14.03 1.47 -8.58
C SER A 41 -14.32 1.24 -7.09
N LEU A 42 -14.90 2.26 -6.44
CA LEU A 42 -15.32 2.18 -5.04
C LEU A 42 -16.47 1.17 -4.79
N GLU A 43 -17.11 0.67 -5.85
CA GLU A 43 -18.17 -0.33 -5.78
C GLU A 43 -17.62 -1.76 -5.59
N THR A 44 -16.34 -1.98 -5.83
CA THR A 44 -15.67 -3.28 -5.63
C THR A 44 -15.45 -3.57 -4.14
N TRP A 45 -15.20 -4.83 -3.79
CA TRP A 45 -14.85 -5.20 -2.41
C TRP A 45 -13.58 -4.47 -1.92
N ALA A 46 -12.61 -4.26 -2.79
CA ALA A 46 -11.44 -3.47 -2.48
C ALA A 46 -11.80 -2.00 -2.20
N GLY A 47 -12.75 -1.44 -2.97
CA GLY A 47 -13.29 -0.10 -2.75
C GLY A 47 -14.05 0.03 -1.42
N GLN A 48 -14.88 -0.95 -1.07
CA GLN A 48 -15.57 -0.97 0.23
C GLN A 48 -14.59 -1.05 1.39
N LEU A 49 -13.52 -1.85 1.26
CA LEU A 49 -12.47 -1.92 2.27
C LEU A 49 -11.73 -0.58 2.41
N SER A 50 -11.43 0.09 1.28
CA SER A 50 -10.79 1.41 1.31
C SER A 50 -11.70 2.46 1.93
N HIS A 51 -12.99 2.45 1.64
CA HIS A 51 -13.96 3.33 2.25
C HIS A 51 -14.04 3.17 3.78
N TRP A 52 -14.01 1.92 4.27
CA TRP A 52 -13.98 1.64 5.71
C TRP A 52 -12.69 2.10 6.39
N MET A 53 -11.56 2.04 5.68
CA MET A 53 -10.26 2.50 6.19
C MET A 53 -10.04 4.00 5.99
N ALA A 54 -10.74 4.64 5.06
CA ALA A 54 -10.58 6.06 4.72
C ALA A 54 -10.64 7.00 5.94
N PRO A 55 -11.59 6.88 6.90
CA PRO A 55 -11.65 7.79 8.04
C PRO A 55 -10.40 7.77 8.91
N LEU A 56 -9.65 6.66 8.93
CA LEU A 56 -8.38 6.54 9.67
C LEU A 56 -7.23 7.26 8.95
N LEU A 57 -7.28 7.37 7.63
CA LEU A 57 -6.24 7.95 6.78
C LEU A 57 -6.55 9.38 6.32
N GLN A 58 -7.81 9.82 6.40
CA GLN A 58 -8.21 11.20 6.10
C GLN A 58 -7.40 12.27 6.85
N PRO A 59 -7.12 12.15 8.17
CA PRO A 59 -6.33 13.17 8.88
C PRO A 59 -4.88 13.28 8.39
N LEU A 60 -4.42 12.34 7.55
CA LEU A 60 -3.12 12.37 6.86
C LEU A 60 -3.20 13.03 5.47
N GLY A 61 -4.39 13.47 5.04
CA GLY A 61 -4.62 13.97 3.68
C GLY A 61 -4.72 12.87 2.61
N ILE A 62 -4.88 11.61 3.03
CA ILE A 62 -4.99 10.45 2.14
C ILE A 62 -6.47 10.21 1.84
N ASN A 63 -6.86 10.38 0.56
CA ASN A 63 -8.22 10.16 0.11
C ASN A 63 -8.53 8.67 -0.13
N GLU A 64 -9.78 8.34 -0.47
CA GLU A 64 -10.21 6.95 -0.68
C GLU A 64 -9.47 6.25 -1.82
N GLN A 65 -9.13 6.98 -2.89
CA GLN A 65 -8.38 6.43 -4.03
C GLN A 65 -6.95 6.07 -3.65
N LEU A 66 -6.29 6.92 -2.85
CA LEU A 66 -4.95 6.64 -2.31
C LEU A 66 -5.00 5.51 -1.27
N THR A 67 -6.07 5.44 -0.47
CA THR A 67 -6.30 4.33 0.46
C THR A 67 -6.43 3.01 -0.30
N LEU A 68 -7.16 3.00 -1.41
CA LEU A 68 -7.27 1.83 -2.28
C LEU A 68 -5.89 1.42 -2.85
N ALA A 69 -5.08 2.38 -3.29
CA ALA A 69 -3.72 2.11 -3.74
C ALA A 69 -2.83 1.51 -2.62
N LEU A 70 -3.00 1.95 -1.36
CA LEU A 70 -2.29 1.36 -0.20
C LEU A 70 -2.74 -0.07 0.10
N VAL A 71 -4.03 -0.38 -0.07
CA VAL A 71 -4.54 -1.76 0.07
C VAL A 71 -3.85 -2.70 -0.93
N PHE A 72 -3.66 -2.24 -2.18
CA PHE A 72 -2.89 -3.01 -3.16
C PHE A 72 -1.40 -3.09 -2.81
N GLY A 73 -0.83 -1.99 -2.32
CA GLY A 73 0.55 -1.92 -1.84
C GLY A 73 0.85 -2.83 -0.65
N PHE A 74 -0.16 -3.22 0.13
CA PHE A 74 -0.01 -4.22 1.19
C PHE A 74 0.36 -5.61 0.64
N VAL A 75 -0.11 -5.95 -0.53
CA VAL A 75 0.27 -7.22 -1.19
C VAL A 75 1.67 -7.13 -1.76
N ALA A 76 1.95 -6.07 -2.53
CA ALA A 76 3.27 -5.80 -3.10
C ALA A 76 3.44 -4.27 -3.26
N LYS A 77 4.43 -3.70 -2.60
CA LYS A 77 4.66 -2.23 -2.61
C LYS A 77 4.90 -1.68 -4.02
N GLU A 78 5.47 -2.48 -4.89
CA GLU A 78 5.75 -2.15 -6.28
C GLU A 78 4.47 -1.93 -7.11
N VAL A 79 3.36 -2.51 -6.67
CA VAL A 79 2.07 -2.42 -7.37
C VAL A 79 1.36 -1.08 -7.10
N VAL A 80 1.76 -0.31 -6.08
CA VAL A 80 1.11 0.98 -5.73
C VAL A 80 1.02 1.91 -6.93
N ILE A 81 2.11 2.08 -7.68
CA ILE A 81 2.14 2.97 -8.86
C ILE A 81 1.23 2.43 -9.97
N GLY A 82 1.27 1.12 -10.21
CA GLY A 82 0.37 0.48 -11.17
C GLY A 82 -1.10 0.57 -10.75
N ALA A 83 -1.39 0.46 -9.46
CA ALA A 83 -2.73 0.64 -8.92
C ALA A 83 -3.24 2.08 -9.14
N LEU A 84 -2.39 3.09 -8.91
CA LEU A 84 -2.74 4.48 -9.20
C LEU A 84 -3.02 4.67 -10.70
N ALA A 85 -2.25 4.05 -11.60
CA ALA A 85 -2.51 4.11 -13.04
C ALA A 85 -3.90 3.54 -13.38
N VAL A 86 -4.28 2.42 -12.78
CA VAL A 86 -5.61 1.81 -12.97
C VAL A 86 -6.73 2.68 -12.38
N ILE A 87 -6.54 3.22 -11.18
CA ILE A 87 -7.54 4.03 -10.47
C ILE A 87 -7.80 5.35 -11.21
N TYR A 88 -6.75 6.02 -11.69
CA TYR A 88 -6.87 7.28 -12.44
C TYR A 88 -7.14 7.08 -13.93
N GLY A 89 -7.03 5.85 -14.45
CA GLY A 89 -7.27 5.51 -15.86
C GLY A 89 -6.25 6.09 -16.83
N HIS A 90 -5.06 6.47 -16.35
CA HIS A 90 -4.00 7.11 -17.13
C HIS A 90 -2.65 6.43 -16.87
N GLU A 91 -1.76 6.48 -17.87
CA GLU A 91 -0.40 5.94 -17.77
C GLU A 91 0.64 7.01 -18.14
N GLY A 92 1.87 6.81 -17.67
CA GLY A 92 3.01 7.67 -17.99
C GLY A 92 2.81 9.12 -17.57
N GLN A 93 3.02 10.08 -18.49
CA GLN A 93 2.94 11.50 -18.20
C GLN A 93 1.51 11.95 -17.85
N ALA A 94 0.50 11.38 -18.50
CA ALA A 94 -0.90 11.69 -18.22
C ALA A 94 -1.32 11.29 -16.78
N LEU A 95 -0.73 10.23 -16.23
CA LEU A 95 -0.94 9.86 -14.82
C LEU A 95 -0.35 10.92 -13.88
N ILE A 96 0.84 11.41 -14.18
CA ILE A 96 1.49 12.46 -13.37
C ILE A 96 0.62 13.72 -13.37
N ASP A 97 0.15 14.13 -14.53
CA ASP A 97 -0.71 15.31 -14.66
C ASP A 97 -2.04 15.12 -13.92
N ALA A 98 -2.64 13.93 -14.01
CA ALA A 98 -3.86 13.60 -13.27
C ALA A 98 -3.64 13.63 -11.75
N ILE A 99 -2.52 13.10 -11.26
CA ILE A 99 -2.17 13.13 -9.84
C ILE A 99 -1.95 14.57 -9.36
N VAL A 100 -1.17 15.36 -10.09
CA VAL A 100 -0.88 16.77 -9.75
C VAL A 100 -2.15 17.62 -9.75
N HIS A 101 -3.10 17.33 -10.63
CA HIS A 101 -4.37 18.07 -10.70
C HIS A 101 -5.36 17.69 -9.57
N ASN A 102 -5.35 16.43 -9.16
CA ASN A 102 -6.30 15.90 -8.17
C ASN A 102 -5.76 15.84 -6.73
N MET A 103 -4.47 16.08 -6.53
CA MET A 103 -3.82 15.93 -5.23
C MET A 103 -2.92 17.12 -4.91
N ASP A 104 -3.11 17.68 -3.72
CA ASP A 104 -2.21 18.71 -3.20
C ASP A 104 -0.83 18.12 -2.88
N TRP A 105 0.22 18.90 -3.08
CA TRP A 105 1.60 18.45 -2.83
C TRP A 105 1.83 17.98 -1.38
N VAL A 106 1.14 18.59 -0.40
CA VAL A 106 1.22 18.17 1.02
C VAL A 106 0.66 16.76 1.19
N SER A 107 -0.49 16.47 0.56
CA SER A 107 -1.11 15.15 0.57
C SER A 107 -0.23 14.11 -0.15
N ALA A 108 0.38 14.49 -1.27
CA ALA A 108 1.30 13.62 -2.01
C ALA A 108 2.51 13.22 -1.15
N TYR A 109 3.14 14.18 -0.48
CA TYR A 109 4.27 13.92 0.43
C TYR A 109 3.87 13.07 1.64
N SER A 110 2.72 13.38 2.25
CA SER A 110 2.18 12.58 3.37
C SER A 110 1.94 11.13 2.96
N PHE A 111 1.33 10.92 1.78
CA PHE A 111 1.12 9.59 1.20
C PHE A 111 2.45 8.86 0.95
N MET A 112 3.45 9.54 0.38
CA MET A 112 4.77 8.96 0.16
C MET A 112 5.46 8.55 1.46
N LEU A 113 5.43 9.42 2.49
CA LEU A 113 5.98 9.11 3.81
C LEU A 113 5.30 7.90 4.42
N PHE A 114 3.97 7.86 4.36
CA PHE A 114 3.20 6.73 4.84
C PHE A 114 3.56 5.45 4.08
N ALA A 115 3.55 5.49 2.74
CA ALA A 115 3.84 4.34 1.88
C ALA A 115 5.27 3.79 2.05
N LEU A 116 6.25 4.64 2.38
CA LEU A 116 7.62 4.20 2.63
C LEU A 116 7.77 3.45 3.96
N ILE A 117 7.11 3.92 5.01
CA ILE A 117 7.32 3.44 6.39
C ILE A 117 6.33 2.34 6.77
N TYR A 118 5.09 2.38 6.21
CA TYR A 118 4.04 1.47 6.63
C TYR A 118 4.41 -0.01 6.41
N THR A 119 3.57 -0.88 6.85
CA THR A 119 3.69 -2.32 6.97
C THR A 119 4.50 -3.01 5.86
N PRO A 120 5.34 -4.00 6.19
CA PRO A 120 5.97 -4.88 5.21
C PRO A 120 4.91 -5.64 4.39
N CYS A 121 5.21 -5.96 3.15
CA CYS A 121 4.33 -6.72 2.27
C CYS A 121 4.02 -8.12 2.82
N VAL A 122 2.96 -8.75 2.32
CA VAL A 122 2.50 -10.08 2.78
C VAL A 122 3.61 -11.13 2.73
N SER A 123 4.48 -11.09 1.71
CA SER A 123 5.61 -12.05 1.60
C SER A 123 6.62 -11.85 2.73
N THR A 124 6.90 -10.62 3.13
CA THR A 124 7.79 -10.31 4.26
C THR A 124 7.18 -10.77 5.58
N ILE A 125 5.88 -10.54 5.78
CA ILE A 125 5.16 -11.01 6.97
C ILE A 125 5.20 -12.54 7.07
N ALA A 126 4.96 -13.22 5.96
CA ALA A 126 5.05 -14.68 5.90
C ALA A 126 6.47 -15.19 6.21
N THR A 127 7.51 -14.49 5.75
CA THR A 127 8.90 -14.82 6.06
C THR A 127 9.20 -14.61 7.54
N ILE A 128 8.85 -13.44 8.11
CA ILE A 128 9.00 -13.16 9.55
C ILE A 128 8.32 -14.25 10.39
N ARG A 129 7.09 -14.63 10.01
CA ARG A 129 6.34 -15.67 10.72
C ARG A 129 7.02 -17.04 10.65
N ASN A 130 7.57 -17.39 9.51
CA ASN A 130 8.28 -18.67 9.31
C ASN A 130 9.58 -18.73 10.11
N GLU A 131 10.32 -17.62 10.18
CA GLU A 131 11.60 -17.57 10.90
C GLU A 131 11.40 -17.49 12.42
N THR A 132 10.50 -16.63 12.89
CA THR A 132 10.31 -16.39 14.33
C THR A 132 9.39 -17.42 14.98
N LYS A 133 8.51 -18.08 14.21
CA LYS A 133 7.47 -19.01 14.66
C LYS A 133 6.57 -18.42 15.77
N SER A 134 6.58 -17.11 15.95
CA SER A 134 5.83 -16.37 16.97
C SER A 134 4.80 -15.44 16.32
N TRP A 135 3.54 -15.61 16.64
CA TRP A 135 2.46 -14.71 16.20
C TRP A 135 2.56 -13.33 16.83
N THR A 136 2.95 -13.27 18.09
CA THR A 136 3.10 -12.01 18.84
C THR A 136 4.19 -11.14 18.22
N PHE A 137 5.35 -11.72 17.90
CA PHE A 137 6.44 -11.00 17.27
C PHE A 137 6.06 -10.53 15.86
N THR A 138 5.40 -11.40 15.09
CA THR A 138 4.92 -11.04 13.74
C THR A 138 3.91 -9.90 13.79
N ALA A 139 2.94 -9.96 14.69
CA ALA A 139 1.96 -8.89 14.87
C ALA A 139 2.62 -7.56 15.28
N LEU A 140 3.58 -7.61 16.20
CA LEU A 140 4.34 -6.42 16.61
C LEU A 140 5.16 -5.83 15.46
N SER A 141 5.78 -6.68 14.64
CA SER A 141 6.55 -6.26 13.46
C SER A 141 5.69 -5.61 12.38
N VAL A 142 4.38 -5.85 12.36
CA VAL A 142 3.42 -5.20 11.47
C VAL A 142 2.86 -3.93 12.11
N ALA A 143 2.44 -4.01 13.37
CA ALA A 143 1.78 -2.91 14.07
C ALA A 143 2.73 -1.73 14.33
N TRP A 144 3.98 -2.00 14.69
CA TRP A 144 4.94 -0.96 15.02
C TRP A 144 5.24 -0.01 13.83
N PRO A 145 5.64 -0.50 12.65
CA PRO A 145 5.86 0.38 11.49
C PRO A 145 4.59 1.13 11.06
N LEU A 146 3.42 0.49 11.18
CA LEU A 146 2.14 1.11 10.87
C LEU A 146 1.85 2.30 11.80
N CYS A 147 2.04 2.15 13.11
CA CYS A 147 1.89 3.24 14.07
C CYS A 147 2.89 4.38 13.80
N VAL A 148 4.16 4.05 13.55
CA VAL A 148 5.20 5.03 13.23
C VAL A 148 4.88 5.78 11.94
N ALA A 149 4.47 5.07 10.87
CA ALA A 149 4.06 5.67 9.61
C ALA A 149 2.90 6.64 9.80
N TRP A 150 1.89 6.23 10.57
CA TRP A 150 0.71 7.04 10.85
C TRP A 150 1.09 8.32 11.62
N LEU A 151 1.87 8.21 12.69
CA LEU A 151 2.31 9.35 13.50
C LEU A 151 3.17 10.33 12.69
N ILE A 152 4.14 9.84 11.92
CA ILE A 152 5.03 10.70 11.11
C ILE A 152 4.24 11.42 10.02
N SER A 153 3.38 10.70 9.29
CA SER A 153 2.57 11.30 8.22
C SER A 153 1.55 12.28 8.79
N LEU A 154 0.94 11.99 9.95
CA LEU A 154 0.03 12.89 10.63
C LEU A 154 0.73 14.18 11.04
N THR A 155 1.86 14.08 11.73
CA THR A 155 2.63 15.26 12.16
C THR A 155 3.08 16.12 10.99
N PHE A 156 3.56 15.48 9.91
CA PHE A 156 3.93 16.17 8.69
C PHE A 156 2.73 16.90 8.06
N TYR A 157 1.64 16.21 7.84
CA TYR A 157 0.45 16.79 7.19
C TYR A 157 -0.12 17.95 7.99
N GLN A 158 -0.31 17.78 9.29
CA GLN A 158 -0.89 18.80 10.16
C GLN A 158 0.03 20.03 10.29
N THR A 159 1.35 19.84 10.42
CA THR A 159 2.30 20.95 10.48
C THR A 159 2.38 21.72 9.15
N ALA A 160 2.39 21.01 8.02
CA ALA A 160 2.42 21.63 6.70
C ALA A 160 1.13 22.44 6.42
N MET A 161 -0.03 21.89 6.79
CA MET A 161 -1.31 22.60 6.67
C MET A 161 -1.39 23.81 7.60
N TRP A 162 -0.89 23.70 8.82
CA TRP A 162 -0.85 24.82 9.77
C TRP A 162 0.03 25.97 9.27
N ILE A 163 1.22 25.67 8.75
CA ILE A 163 2.12 26.68 8.16
C ILE A 163 1.44 27.36 6.97
N ARG A 164 0.79 26.59 6.10
CA ARG A 164 0.07 27.10 4.91
C ARG A 164 -1.10 28.02 5.25
N LEU A 165 -1.77 27.79 6.39
CA LEU A 165 -2.88 28.62 6.84
C LEU A 165 -2.41 29.94 7.50
N HIS A 166 -1.16 30.01 7.95
CA HIS A 166 -0.60 31.15 8.67
C HIS A 166 0.49 31.92 7.87
N ALA A 167 0.88 31.41 6.68
CA ALA A 167 1.75 32.08 5.72
C ALA A 167 0.97 32.78 4.62
#